data_ee6469a17681d726b564c9687ea9b57a
#
_entry.id   ee6469a17681d726b564c9687ea9b57a
#
_cell.length_a   1.000
_cell.length_b   1.000
_cell.length_c   1.000
_cell.angle_alpha   90.00
_cell.angle_beta   90.00
_cell.angle_gamma   90.00
#
_symmetry.space_group_name_H-M   'P 1'
#
loop_
_entity.id
_entity.type
_entity.pdbx_description
1 polymer ?
#
loop_
_entity_poly.entity_id
_entity_poly.type
_entity_poly.pdbx_seq_one_letter_code
_entity_poly.pdbx_strand_id
1 'polypeptide(L)'
;MSLLVKICGLSTRETLDVALDSGADMVGFVFFPPSPRHLFLEKARELGRAVKGRATKVALTVDADDATLENIIDALHPDILQIHGKETTARVRDIKQKFGLPVMKALPVETSADLLGLPGYAAVADRILFDARAPRDATRPGGLGATFDWHVLENLDLELPYMVSGGLHAGNVAEAIRVTRAGGVDVSSGVERTPGVKDPDMIRDFIRAARVTQLSSPLPAYGEKSDRISDPGEGASPRPQLSTNLRR
;
A
#
# COMPACT_ATOMS: atom_id res chain seq x y z
N MET A 1 6.83 -9.00 -10.85
CA MET A 1 5.76 -9.39 -9.86
C MET A 1 4.39 -8.98 -10.38
N SER A 2 3.32 -9.66 -9.98
CA SER A 2 1.96 -9.24 -10.32
C SER A 2 1.54 -8.05 -9.45
N LEU A 3 0.78 -7.12 -10.04
CA LEU A 3 0.16 -6.00 -9.31
C LEU A 3 -0.83 -6.55 -8.27
N LEU A 4 -0.74 -6.09 -7.03
CA LEU A 4 -1.69 -6.43 -5.99
C LEU A 4 -2.90 -5.48 -6.03
N VAL A 5 -4.12 -6.04 -6.01
CA VAL A 5 -5.36 -5.26 -5.96
C VAL A 5 -6.07 -5.50 -4.64
N LYS A 6 -6.28 -4.43 -3.86
CA LYS A 6 -6.97 -4.46 -2.57
C LYS A 6 -8.32 -3.75 -2.68
N ILE A 7 -9.37 -4.41 -2.19
CA ILE A 7 -10.70 -3.81 -2.01
C ILE A 7 -10.90 -3.59 -0.50
N CYS A 8 -10.99 -2.33 -0.08
CA CYS A 8 -11.02 -1.95 1.33
C CYS A 8 -12.42 -1.51 1.79
N GLY A 9 -12.76 -1.86 3.04
CA GLY A 9 -14.02 -1.48 3.66
C GLY A 9 -15.21 -2.35 3.21
N LEU A 10 -14.97 -3.64 2.97
CA LEU A 10 -16.02 -4.62 2.73
C LEU A 10 -16.78 -4.91 4.03
N SER A 11 -18.11 -4.86 3.97
CA SER A 11 -18.98 -5.03 5.15
C SER A 11 -20.13 -6.02 4.93
N THR A 12 -20.32 -6.51 3.70
CA THR A 12 -21.37 -7.50 3.38
C THR A 12 -20.78 -8.74 2.74
N ARG A 13 -21.46 -9.86 2.89
CA ARG A 13 -21.10 -11.12 2.25
C ARG A 13 -21.10 -11.03 0.73
N GLU A 14 -22.13 -10.39 0.17
CA GLU A 14 -22.28 -10.20 -1.27
C GLU A 14 -21.08 -9.50 -1.88
N THR A 15 -20.70 -8.33 -1.35
CA THR A 15 -19.59 -7.54 -1.91
C THR A 15 -18.24 -8.18 -1.65
N LEU A 16 -18.08 -8.95 -0.56
CA LEU A 16 -16.90 -9.78 -0.32
C LEU A 16 -16.77 -10.87 -1.39
N ASP A 17 -17.85 -11.63 -1.65
CA ASP A 17 -17.82 -12.68 -2.65
C ASP A 17 -17.51 -12.10 -4.05
N VAL A 18 -18.12 -10.96 -4.42
CA VAL A 18 -17.81 -10.27 -5.68
C VAL A 18 -16.34 -9.87 -5.78
N ALA A 19 -15.75 -9.31 -4.72
CA ALA A 19 -14.33 -8.94 -4.72
C ALA A 19 -13.44 -10.18 -4.92
N LEU A 20 -13.72 -11.26 -4.19
CA LEU A 20 -12.99 -12.51 -4.28
C LEU A 20 -13.14 -13.18 -5.66
N ASP A 21 -14.34 -13.24 -6.21
CA ASP A 21 -14.65 -13.85 -7.52
C ASP A 21 -14.04 -13.05 -8.67
N SER A 22 -13.89 -11.73 -8.48
CA SER A 22 -13.25 -10.84 -9.46
C SER A 22 -11.71 -10.85 -9.39
N GLY A 23 -11.12 -11.54 -8.41
CA GLY A 23 -9.67 -11.69 -8.28
C GLY A 23 -8.98 -10.58 -7.49
N ALA A 24 -9.62 -10.06 -6.43
CA ALA A 24 -8.93 -9.23 -5.44
C ALA A 24 -7.86 -10.06 -4.70
N ASP A 25 -6.63 -9.54 -4.61
CA ASP A 25 -5.54 -10.19 -3.86
C ASP A 25 -5.67 -9.94 -2.35
N MET A 26 -6.24 -8.80 -1.98
CA MET A 26 -6.44 -8.39 -0.59
C MET A 26 -7.86 -7.86 -0.37
N VAL A 27 -8.42 -8.17 0.79
CA VAL A 27 -9.73 -7.69 1.25
C VAL A 27 -9.56 -7.00 2.59
N GLY A 28 -10.00 -5.73 2.67
CA GLY A 28 -9.83 -4.87 3.84
C GLY A 28 -11.11 -4.72 4.65
N PHE A 29 -10.98 -4.85 5.96
CA PHE A 29 -12.03 -4.69 6.96
C PHE A 29 -11.67 -3.55 7.90
N VAL A 30 -12.58 -2.59 8.09
CA VAL A 30 -12.31 -1.34 8.83
C VAL A 30 -12.82 -1.44 10.26
N PHE A 31 -11.92 -1.21 11.21
CA PHE A 31 -12.21 -1.17 12.64
C PHE A 31 -11.93 0.25 13.19
N PHE A 32 -12.80 1.17 12.81
CA PHE A 32 -12.74 2.58 13.24
C PHE A 32 -14.17 3.13 13.34
N PRO A 33 -14.75 3.29 14.55
CA PRO A 33 -16.16 3.65 14.75
C PRO A 33 -16.64 4.89 13.98
N PRO A 34 -15.82 5.97 13.81
CA PRO A 34 -16.25 7.12 13.01
C PRO A 34 -16.37 6.85 11.51
N SER A 35 -15.89 5.70 11.01
CA SER A 35 -15.99 5.34 9.59
C SER A 35 -17.36 4.74 9.28
N PRO A 36 -17.99 5.12 8.14
CA PRO A 36 -19.23 4.46 7.67
C PRO A 36 -18.97 3.00 7.23
N ARG A 37 -17.71 2.57 7.20
CA ARG A 37 -17.27 1.21 6.86
C ARG A 37 -16.90 0.39 8.08
N HIS A 38 -17.15 0.95 9.30
CA HIS A 38 -16.82 0.25 10.54
C HIS A 38 -17.51 -1.11 10.63
N LEU A 39 -16.73 -2.11 11.02
CA LEU A 39 -17.20 -3.47 11.14
C LEU A 39 -17.17 -3.90 12.62
N PHE A 40 -18.28 -4.44 13.12
CA PHE A 40 -18.34 -5.04 14.44
C PHE A 40 -17.69 -6.43 14.44
N LEU A 41 -17.15 -6.84 15.60
CA LEU A 41 -16.36 -8.07 15.72
C LEU A 41 -17.11 -9.33 15.29
N GLU A 42 -18.41 -9.43 15.57
CA GLU A 42 -19.22 -10.58 15.13
C GLU A 42 -19.26 -10.69 13.60
N LYS A 43 -19.50 -9.55 12.93
CA LYS A 43 -19.50 -9.50 11.47
C LYS A 43 -18.13 -9.77 10.90
N ALA A 44 -17.07 -9.32 11.57
CA ALA A 44 -15.69 -9.63 11.20
C ALA A 44 -15.40 -11.13 11.24
N ARG A 45 -15.87 -11.85 12.27
CA ARG A 45 -15.75 -13.32 12.34
C ARG A 45 -16.46 -14.02 11.18
N GLU A 46 -17.68 -13.57 10.85
CA GLU A 46 -18.45 -14.13 9.73
C GLU A 46 -17.72 -13.94 8.40
N LEU A 47 -17.34 -12.69 8.10
CA LEU A 47 -16.71 -12.34 6.82
C LEU A 47 -15.29 -12.92 6.74
N GLY A 48 -14.52 -12.90 7.83
CA GLY A 48 -13.17 -13.46 7.88
C GLY A 48 -13.15 -14.96 7.54
N ARG A 49 -14.12 -15.73 8.06
CA ARG A 49 -14.31 -17.16 7.70
C ARG A 49 -14.69 -17.34 6.25
N ALA A 50 -15.44 -16.40 5.69
CA ALA A 50 -15.92 -16.46 4.33
C ALA A 50 -14.83 -16.27 3.28
N VAL A 51 -13.71 -15.61 3.62
CA VAL A 51 -12.56 -15.42 2.71
C VAL A 51 -11.93 -16.75 2.30
N LYS A 52 -11.87 -17.73 3.22
CA LYS A 52 -11.39 -19.11 2.96
C LYS A 52 -10.01 -19.18 2.29
N GLY A 53 -9.11 -18.26 2.62
CA GLY A 53 -7.75 -18.21 2.04
C GLY A 53 -7.69 -17.76 0.58
N ARG A 54 -8.78 -17.26 -0.01
CA ARG A 54 -8.85 -16.79 -1.40
C ARG A 54 -8.17 -15.44 -1.60
N ALA A 55 -8.02 -14.65 -0.53
CA ALA A 55 -7.34 -13.36 -0.52
C ALA A 55 -6.71 -13.10 0.85
N THR A 56 -5.73 -12.22 0.90
CA THR A 56 -5.13 -11.71 2.13
C THR A 56 -6.13 -10.85 2.91
N LYS A 57 -6.38 -11.17 4.17
CA LYS A 57 -7.26 -10.41 5.07
C LYS A 57 -6.49 -9.27 5.72
N VAL A 58 -6.95 -8.04 5.53
CA VAL A 58 -6.34 -6.84 6.09
C VAL A 58 -7.27 -6.21 7.12
N ALA A 59 -6.82 -6.09 8.37
CA ALA A 59 -7.52 -5.33 9.40
C ALA A 59 -7.01 -3.88 9.41
N LEU A 60 -7.85 -2.92 9.05
CA LEU A 60 -7.53 -1.49 9.10
C LEU A 60 -7.96 -0.90 10.44
N THR A 61 -7.03 -0.28 11.15
CA THR A 61 -7.25 0.41 12.43
C THR A 61 -6.70 1.84 12.40
N VAL A 62 -7.20 2.68 13.27
CA VAL A 62 -6.77 4.08 13.45
C VAL A 62 -6.52 4.32 14.93
N ASP A 63 -5.27 4.56 15.32
CA ASP A 63 -4.82 4.86 16.69
C ASP A 63 -5.37 3.87 17.75
N ALA A 64 -5.49 2.58 17.37
CA ALA A 64 -6.03 1.55 18.25
C ALA A 64 -5.04 1.17 19.37
N ASP A 65 -5.57 0.97 20.57
CA ASP A 65 -4.81 0.40 21.68
C ASP A 65 -4.63 -1.13 21.53
N ASP A 66 -3.81 -1.70 22.39
CA ASP A 66 -3.48 -3.12 22.33
C ASP A 66 -4.69 -4.02 22.55
N ALA A 67 -5.57 -3.68 23.49
CA ALA A 67 -6.77 -4.47 23.78
C ALA A 67 -7.74 -4.50 22.57
N THR A 68 -7.87 -3.37 21.90
CA THR A 68 -8.65 -3.27 20.65
C THR A 68 -8.04 -4.13 19.56
N LEU A 69 -6.71 -4.07 19.37
CA LEU A 69 -6.00 -4.90 18.39
C LEU A 69 -6.14 -6.39 18.69
N GLU A 70 -6.01 -6.81 19.94
CA GLU A 70 -6.21 -8.20 20.38
C GLU A 70 -7.61 -8.71 20.01
N ASN A 71 -8.65 -7.94 20.33
CA ASN A 71 -10.02 -8.32 20.01
C ASN A 71 -10.28 -8.43 18.50
N ILE A 72 -9.66 -7.54 17.69
CA ILE A 72 -9.77 -7.57 16.24
C ILE A 72 -9.05 -8.79 15.67
N ILE A 73 -7.85 -9.07 16.15
CA ILE A 73 -7.05 -10.24 15.74
C ILE A 73 -7.81 -11.53 16.04
N ASP A 74 -8.36 -11.67 17.24
CA ASP A 74 -9.15 -12.83 17.64
C ASP A 74 -10.45 -13.00 16.84
N ALA A 75 -11.03 -11.91 16.39
CA ALA A 75 -12.27 -11.96 15.63
C ALA A 75 -12.05 -12.26 14.13
N LEU A 76 -11.12 -11.55 13.50
CA LEU A 76 -10.92 -11.61 12.06
C LEU A 76 -9.86 -12.64 11.64
N HIS A 77 -8.87 -12.93 12.51
CA HIS A 77 -7.63 -13.63 12.17
C HIS A 77 -7.00 -13.02 10.90
N PRO A 78 -6.60 -11.72 10.94
CA PRO A 78 -6.05 -11.03 9.78
C PRO A 78 -4.66 -11.57 9.42
N ASP A 79 -4.29 -11.43 8.16
CA ASP A 79 -2.96 -11.74 7.67
C ASP A 79 -2.03 -10.50 7.74
N ILE A 80 -2.63 -9.30 7.74
CA ILE A 80 -1.91 -8.01 7.81
C ILE A 80 -2.70 -7.04 8.69
N LEU A 81 -1.99 -6.30 9.55
CA LEU A 81 -2.52 -5.12 10.25
C LEU A 81 -2.21 -3.86 9.45
N GLN A 82 -3.24 -3.13 9.00
CA GLN A 82 -3.07 -1.82 8.38
C GLN A 82 -3.29 -0.72 9.42
N ILE A 83 -2.22 0.02 9.72
CA ILE A 83 -2.17 1.07 10.72
C ILE A 83 -2.33 2.41 10.01
N HIS A 84 -3.49 3.08 10.19
CA HIS A 84 -3.92 4.23 9.37
C HIS A 84 -4.12 5.52 10.18
N GLY A 85 -3.66 5.56 11.41
CA GLY A 85 -3.71 6.73 12.28
C GLY A 85 -2.37 7.48 12.33
N LYS A 86 -2.16 8.15 13.48
CA LYS A 86 -0.95 8.94 13.77
C LYS A 86 0.09 8.13 14.55
N GLU A 87 0.01 6.81 14.46
CA GLU A 87 0.93 5.92 15.18
C GLU A 87 2.38 6.24 14.81
N THR A 88 3.21 6.47 15.83
CA THR A 88 4.65 6.74 15.65
C THR A 88 5.39 5.47 15.17
N THR A 89 6.61 5.64 14.67
CA THR A 89 7.47 4.51 14.28
C THR A 89 7.74 3.55 15.44
N ALA A 90 7.85 4.06 16.66
CA ALA A 90 7.96 3.24 17.88
C ALA A 90 6.69 2.40 18.06
N ARG A 91 5.50 3.01 17.98
CA ARG A 91 4.23 2.29 18.13
C ARG A 91 4.04 1.22 17.03
N VAL A 92 4.41 1.51 15.78
CA VAL A 92 4.36 0.54 14.69
C VAL A 92 5.26 -0.66 14.97
N ARG A 93 6.48 -0.42 15.47
CA ARG A 93 7.42 -1.48 15.88
C ARG A 93 6.83 -2.33 17.02
N ASP A 94 6.29 -1.69 18.07
CA ASP A 94 5.70 -2.37 19.21
C ASP A 94 4.53 -3.27 18.80
N ILE A 95 3.62 -2.78 17.94
CA ILE A 95 2.52 -3.57 17.39
C ILE A 95 3.05 -4.80 16.66
N LYS A 96 4.02 -4.61 15.74
CA LYS A 96 4.60 -5.71 14.97
C LYS A 96 5.25 -6.77 15.88
N GLN A 97 6.01 -6.33 16.89
CA GLN A 97 6.68 -7.25 17.83
C GLN A 97 5.68 -7.97 18.73
N LYS A 98 4.68 -7.26 19.25
CA LYS A 98 3.70 -7.81 20.17
C LYS A 98 2.80 -8.86 19.51
N PHE A 99 2.29 -8.56 18.31
CA PHE A 99 1.29 -9.41 17.66
C PHE A 99 1.87 -10.38 16.63
N GLY A 100 3.13 -10.20 16.23
CA GLY A 100 3.80 -11.10 15.27
C GLY A 100 3.19 -11.08 13.86
N LEU A 101 2.36 -10.09 13.54
CA LEU A 101 1.72 -9.94 12.24
C LEU A 101 2.46 -8.91 11.38
N PRO A 102 2.49 -9.11 10.06
CA PRO A 102 2.94 -8.08 9.13
C PRO A 102 2.15 -6.78 9.27
N VAL A 103 2.86 -5.65 9.20
CA VAL A 103 2.26 -4.32 9.35
C VAL A 103 2.37 -3.54 8.04
N MET A 104 1.23 -3.01 7.58
CA MET A 104 1.13 -2.02 6.51
C MET A 104 0.87 -0.65 7.15
N LYS A 105 1.83 0.29 7.04
CA LYS A 105 1.61 1.66 7.51
C LYS A 105 1.04 2.52 6.39
N ALA A 106 -0.13 3.11 6.63
CA ALA A 106 -0.69 4.13 5.75
C ALA A 106 -0.09 5.50 6.08
N LEU A 107 0.37 6.20 5.05
CA LEU A 107 0.96 7.54 5.13
C LEU A 107 0.13 8.50 4.27
N PRO A 108 -0.34 9.62 4.84
CA PRO A 108 -1.04 10.65 4.08
C PRO A 108 -0.05 11.44 3.22
N VAL A 109 -0.35 11.57 1.93
CA VAL A 109 0.48 12.30 0.97
C VAL A 109 -0.34 13.37 0.26
N GLU A 110 0.24 14.55 0.17
CA GLU A 110 -0.23 15.69 -0.62
C GLU A 110 0.95 16.28 -1.43
N THR A 111 2.12 16.39 -0.78
CA THR A 111 3.34 16.94 -1.36
C THR A 111 4.55 16.07 -1.05
N SER A 112 5.69 16.32 -1.71
CA SER A 112 6.96 15.63 -1.44
C SER A 112 7.47 15.82 0.00
N ALA A 113 7.08 16.90 0.67
CA ALA A 113 7.43 17.12 2.08
C ALA A 113 6.84 16.06 3.01
N ASP A 114 5.73 15.43 2.63
CA ASP A 114 5.09 14.38 3.42
C ASP A 114 5.89 13.07 3.41
N LEU A 115 6.82 12.93 2.48
CA LEU A 115 7.71 11.77 2.38
C LEU A 115 8.94 11.85 3.30
N LEU A 116 9.20 12.99 3.97
CA LEU A 116 10.36 13.15 4.85
C LEU A 116 10.42 12.13 5.99
N GLY A 117 9.25 11.70 6.49
CA GLY A 117 9.14 10.68 7.54
C GLY A 117 9.21 9.23 7.05
N LEU A 118 9.17 9.02 5.73
CA LEU A 118 9.09 7.69 5.12
C LEU A 118 10.22 6.73 5.54
N PRO A 119 11.52 7.14 5.58
CA PRO A 119 12.59 6.20 5.97
C PRO A 119 12.38 5.60 7.36
N GLY A 120 11.86 6.38 8.30
CA GLY A 120 11.57 5.91 9.66
C GLY A 120 10.47 4.82 9.69
N TYR A 121 9.43 4.97 8.89
CA TYR A 121 8.37 3.96 8.78
C TYR A 121 8.81 2.76 7.94
N ALA A 122 9.57 2.97 6.89
CA ALA A 122 10.13 1.88 6.07
C ALA A 122 11.03 0.95 6.88
N ALA A 123 11.72 1.45 7.91
CA ALA A 123 12.56 0.65 8.79
C ALA A 123 11.78 -0.27 9.75
N VAL A 124 10.47 -0.07 9.95
CA VAL A 124 9.67 -0.79 10.96
C VAL A 124 8.44 -1.48 10.42
N ALA A 125 7.89 -1.03 9.29
CA ALA A 125 6.76 -1.64 8.61
C ALA A 125 7.19 -2.73 7.63
N ASP A 126 6.26 -3.54 7.15
CA ASP A 126 6.47 -4.55 6.10
C ASP A 126 5.97 -4.07 4.74
N ARG A 127 5.12 -3.04 4.76
CA ARG A 127 4.56 -2.40 3.56
C ARG A 127 4.15 -0.95 3.87
N ILE A 128 4.24 -0.09 2.88
CA ILE A 128 3.68 1.27 2.94
C ILE A 128 2.44 1.35 2.05
N LEU A 129 1.42 2.07 2.51
CA LEU A 129 0.29 2.51 1.72
C LEU A 129 0.31 4.03 1.66
N PHE A 130 0.48 4.60 0.47
CA PHE A 130 0.33 6.03 0.26
C PHE A 130 -1.14 6.34 0.00
N ASP A 131 -1.75 7.17 0.84
CA ASP A 131 -3.15 7.59 0.72
C ASP A 131 -3.23 9.12 0.57
N ALA A 132 -4.24 9.61 -0.13
CA ALA A 132 -4.44 11.05 -0.23
C ALA A 132 -4.66 11.66 1.15
N ARG A 133 -4.00 12.80 1.41
CA ARG A 133 -4.20 13.53 2.67
C ARG A 133 -5.66 13.93 2.83
N ALA A 134 -6.24 13.60 3.97
CA ALA A 134 -7.58 14.03 4.31
C ALA A 134 -7.61 15.54 4.57
N PRO A 135 -8.69 16.26 4.21
CA PRO A 135 -8.92 17.64 4.62
C PRO A 135 -8.77 17.82 6.14
N ARG A 136 -8.39 19.04 6.58
CA ARG A 136 -8.10 19.30 8.00
C ARG A 136 -9.29 19.11 8.94
N ASP A 137 -10.50 19.28 8.42
CA ASP A 137 -11.79 19.11 9.11
C ASP A 137 -12.38 17.70 8.97
N ALA A 138 -11.65 16.79 8.34
CA ALA A 138 -12.13 15.43 8.14
C ALA A 138 -12.20 14.65 9.47
N THR A 139 -13.29 13.90 9.62
CA THR A 139 -13.52 13.03 10.80
C THR A 139 -12.79 11.70 10.74
N ARG A 140 -12.14 11.39 9.60
CA ARG A 140 -11.39 10.15 9.36
C ARG A 140 -10.21 10.38 8.42
N PRO A 141 -9.12 9.57 8.52
CA PRO A 141 -7.90 9.82 7.76
C PRO A 141 -7.96 9.47 6.27
N GLY A 142 -8.94 8.69 5.82
CA GLY A 142 -9.01 8.25 4.43
C GLY A 142 -10.41 7.88 3.95
N GLY A 143 -10.51 7.43 2.70
CA GLY A 143 -11.77 7.01 2.08
C GLY A 143 -12.74 8.17 1.81
N LEU A 144 -12.22 9.36 1.53
CA LEU A 144 -12.97 10.59 1.24
C LEU A 144 -13.13 10.87 -0.25
N GLY A 145 -12.50 10.06 -1.11
CA GLY A 145 -12.53 10.24 -2.57
C GLY A 145 -11.56 11.32 -3.07
N ALA A 146 -10.79 11.96 -2.19
CA ALA A 146 -9.74 12.88 -2.61
C ALA A 146 -8.57 12.14 -3.26
N THR A 147 -7.96 12.76 -4.27
CA THR A 147 -6.71 12.31 -4.91
C THR A 147 -5.59 13.28 -4.55
N PHE A 148 -4.34 12.86 -4.77
CA PHE A 148 -3.16 13.71 -4.74
C PHE A 148 -2.42 13.60 -6.07
N ASP A 149 -1.46 14.50 -6.31
CA ASP A 149 -0.60 14.42 -7.49
C ASP A 149 0.34 13.21 -7.38
N TRP A 150 0.07 12.16 -8.16
CA TRP A 150 0.86 10.92 -8.13
C TRP A 150 2.31 11.10 -8.57
N HIS A 151 2.67 12.20 -9.28
CA HIS A 151 4.06 12.51 -9.64
C HIS A 151 4.96 12.73 -8.40
N VAL A 152 4.37 13.00 -7.23
CA VAL A 152 5.09 13.01 -5.94
C VAL A 152 5.78 11.66 -5.68
N LEU A 153 5.26 10.55 -6.22
CA LEU A 153 5.79 9.19 -6.07
C LEU A 153 6.53 8.67 -7.31
N GLU A 154 6.63 9.45 -8.40
CA GLU A 154 7.12 8.97 -9.71
C GLU A 154 8.53 8.39 -9.67
N ASN A 155 9.42 8.98 -8.86
CA ASN A 155 10.81 8.56 -8.74
C ASN A 155 11.14 8.04 -7.33
N LEU A 156 10.16 7.47 -6.65
CA LEU A 156 10.35 6.94 -5.32
C LEU A 156 11.25 5.70 -5.35
N ASP A 157 12.46 5.83 -4.82
CA ASP A 157 13.37 4.70 -4.59
C ASP A 157 13.10 4.11 -3.19
N LEU A 158 12.25 3.11 -3.14
CA LEU A 158 11.87 2.43 -1.90
C LEU A 158 12.00 0.91 -2.09
N GLU A 159 12.91 0.30 -1.38
CA GLU A 159 13.08 -1.17 -1.42
C GLU A 159 11.89 -1.93 -0.79
N LEU A 160 11.15 -1.27 0.12
CA LEU A 160 9.97 -1.84 0.76
C LEU A 160 8.77 -1.83 -0.20
N PRO A 161 7.99 -2.93 -0.29
CA PRO A 161 6.78 -2.95 -1.09
C PRO A 161 5.80 -1.84 -0.70
N TYR A 162 5.23 -1.15 -1.67
CA TYR A 162 4.23 -0.13 -1.42
C TYR A 162 3.01 -0.23 -2.33
N MET A 163 1.93 0.36 -1.87
CA MET A 163 0.66 0.47 -2.58
C MET A 163 0.23 1.93 -2.65
N VAL A 164 -0.56 2.28 -3.65
CA VAL A 164 -1.17 3.61 -3.76
C VAL A 164 -2.68 3.52 -3.56
N SER A 165 -3.23 4.52 -2.86
CA SER A 165 -4.64 4.71 -2.55
C SER A 165 -5.02 6.19 -2.75
N GLY A 166 -6.22 6.58 -2.31
CA GLY A 166 -6.71 7.96 -2.40
C GLY A 166 -7.40 8.25 -3.73
N GLY A 167 -8.74 8.32 -3.68
CA GLY A 167 -9.58 8.69 -4.81
C GLY A 167 -9.48 7.80 -6.06
N LEU A 168 -8.91 6.59 -5.93
CA LEU A 168 -8.83 5.64 -7.05
C LEU A 168 -10.22 5.14 -7.43
N HIS A 169 -10.43 4.96 -8.73
CA HIS A 169 -11.60 4.34 -9.35
C HIS A 169 -11.21 3.74 -10.71
N ALA A 170 -12.12 3.03 -11.36
CA ALA A 170 -11.84 2.32 -12.62
C ALA A 170 -11.30 3.25 -13.74
N GLY A 171 -11.71 4.53 -13.74
CA GLY A 171 -11.31 5.49 -14.77
C GLY A 171 -9.91 6.10 -14.59
N ASN A 172 -9.29 5.97 -13.40
CA ASN A 172 -7.98 6.61 -13.12
C ASN A 172 -6.91 5.65 -12.61
N VAL A 173 -7.25 4.43 -12.24
CA VAL A 173 -6.31 3.45 -11.66
C VAL A 173 -5.17 3.11 -12.62
N ALA A 174 -5.42 3.10 -13.93
CA ALA A 174 -4.40 2.84 -14.95
C ALA A 174 -3.30 3.90 -14.94
N GLU A 175 -3.67 5.16 -14.82
CA GLU A 175 -2.73 6.27 -14.73
C GLU A 175 -1.95 6.24 -13.42
N ALA A 176 -2.62 6.01 -12.29
CA ALA A 176 -1.98 5.86 -10.99
C ALA A 176 -0.88 4.78 -11.01
N ILE A 177 -1.17 3.60 -11.57
CA ILE A 177 -0.19 2.51 -11.72
C ILE A 177 0.99 2.95 -12.58
N ARG A 178 0.73 3.58 -13.74
CA ARG A 178 1.75 4.00 -14.69
C ARG A 178 2.70 5.04 -14.09
N VAL A 179 2.17 6.02 -13.38
CA VAL A 179 2.97 7.11 -12.79
C VAL A 179 3.73 6.63 -11.58
N THR A 180 3.06 5.97 -10.64
CA THR A 180 3.67 5.61 -9.35
C THR A 180 4.51 4.35 -9.40
N ARG A 181 4.30 3.48 -10.40
CA ARG A 181 4.91 2.14 -10.48
C ARG A 181 4.71 1.31 -9.20
N ALA A 182 3.66 1.60 -8.43
CA ALA A 182 3.36 0.90 -7.19
C ALA A 182 3.13 -0.59 -7.44
N GLY A 183 3.61 -1.42 -6.54
CA GLY A 183 3.40 -2.87 -6.57
C GLY A 183 1.95 -3.27 -6.24
N GLY A 184 1.09 -2.32 -5.87
CA GLY A 184 -0.32 -2.56 -5.61
C GLY A 184 -1.16 -1.29 -5.58
N VAL A 185 -2.48 -1.47 -5.70
CA VAL A 185 -3.50 -0.43 -5.60
C VAL A 185 -4.54 -0.79 -4.56
N ASP A 186 -5.03 0.20 -3.83
CA ASP A 186 -6.08 0.06 -2.82
C ASP A 186 -7.24 1.00 -3.11
N VAL A 187 -8.44 0.47 -3.13
CA VAL A 187 -9.65 1.26 -3.36
C VAL A 187 -10.67 1.05 -2.25
N SER A 188 -11.29 2.15 -1.83
CA SER A 188 -12.42 2.11 -0.91
C SER A 188 -13.63 2.87 -1.46
N SER A 189 -13.66 4.20 -1.39
CA SER A 189 -14.80 5.02 -1.83
C SER A 189 -15.06 4.95 -3.33
N GLY A 190 -14.04 4.73 -4.15
CA GLY A 190 -14.19 4.67 -5.61
C GLY A 190 -14.95 3.47 -6.16
N VAL A 191 -15.36 2.54 -5.29
CA VAL A 191 -16.24 1.40 -5.60
C VAL A 191 -17.49 1.39 -4.73
N GLU A 192 -18.00 2.59 -4.39
CA GLU A 192 -19.19 2.80 -3.55
C GLU A 192 -20.24 3.64 -4.26
N ARG A 193 -21.52 3.28 -4.09
CA ARG A 193 -22.66 4.13 -4.51
C ARG A 193 -22.86 5.31 -3.57
N THR A 194 -22.72 5.05 -2.27
CA THR A 194 -22.75 6.04 -1.20
C THR A 194 -21.75 5.64 -0.13
N PRO A 195 -21.29 6.54 0.75
CA PRO A 195 -20.29 6.22 1.76
C PRO A 195 -20.65 4.97 2.57
N GLY A 196 -19.79 3.95 2.50
CA GLY A 196 -19.96 2.66 3.19
C GLY A 196 -20.77 1.61 2.43
N VAL A 197 -21.39 1.95 1.29
CA VAL A 197 -22.19 1.01 0.48
C VAL A 197 -21.45 0.67 -0.81
N LYS A 198 -20.78 -0.47 -0.82
CA LYS A 198 -20.05 -0.98 -2.00
C LYS A 198 -20.99 -1.33 -3.15
N ASP A 199 -20.53 -1.11 -4.36
CA ASP A 199 -21.20 -1.48 -5.60
C ASP A 199 -20.49 -2.69 -6.24
N PRO A 200 -21.20 -3.80 -6.46
CA PRO A 200 -20.63 -4.99 -7.10
C PRO A 200 -20.03 -4.74 -8.48
N ASP A 201 -20.68 -3.92 -9.31
CA ASP A 201 -20.20 -3.65 -10.67
C ASP A 201 -18.97 -2.74 -10.66
N MET A 202 -18.96 -1.71 -9.80
CA MET A 202 -17.78 -0.86 -9.62
C MET A 202 -16.58 -1.65 -9.09
N ILE A 203 -16.78 -2.66 -8.21
CA ILE A 203 -15.70 -3.56 -7.77
C ILE A 203 -15.12 -4.33 -8.97
N ARG A 204 -15.97 -4.95 -9.79
CA ARG A 204 -15.56 -5.70 -10.99
C ARG A 204 -14.80 -4.81 -11.97
N ASP A 205 -15.32 -3.61 -12.23
CA ASP A 205 -14.73 -2.66 -13.17
C ASP A 205 -13.37 -2.16 -12.70
N PHE A 206 -13.22 -1.87 -11.40
CA PHE A 206 -11.93 -1.47 -10.83
C PHE A 206 -10.87 -2.56 -10.96
N ILE A 207 -11.20 -3.78 -10.55
CA ILE A 207 -10.25 -4.92 -10.64
C ILE A 207 -9.86 -5.17 -12.09
N ARG A 208 -10.82 -5.15 -13.02
CA ARG A 208 -10.57 -5.31 -14.46
C ARG A 208 -9.63 -4.22 -14.99
N ALA A 209 -9.91 -2.96 -14.68
CA ALA A 209 -9.07 -1.84 -15.13
C ALA A 209 -7.63 -1.94 -14.61
N ALA A 210 -7.44 -2.31 -13.33
CA ALA A 210 -6.11 -2.52 -12.76
C ALA A 210 -5.35 -3.69 -13.44
N ARG A 211 -6.03 -4.81 -13.72
CA ARG A 211 -5.41 -5.98 -14.36
C ARG A 211 -5.02 -5.76 -15.82
N VAL A 212 -5.84 -5.06 -16.59
CA VAL A 212 -5.52 -4.72 -17.98
C VAL A 212 -4.26 -3.87 -18.06
N THR A 213 -4.08 -2.93 -17.14
CA THR A 213 -2.89 -2.06 -17.08
C THR A 213 -1.62 -2.86 -16.81
N GLN A 214 -1.68 -3.86 -15.94
CA GLN A 214 -0.54 -4.74 -15.67
C GLN A 214 -0.06 -5.49 -16.92
N LEU A 215 -0.98 -5.95 -17.76
CA LEU A 215 -0.65 -6.67 -18.99
C LEU A 215 0.03 -5.76 -20.03
N SER A 216 -0.31 -4.47 -20.03
CA SER A 216 0.20 -3.48 -20.98
C SER A 216 1.53 -2.85 -20.57
N SER A 217 1.90 -2.91 -19.29
CA SER A 217 3.12 -2.31 -18.75
C SER A 217 3.62 -3.16 -17.58
N PRO A 218 4.46 -4.18 -17.85
CA PRO A 218 5.00 -5.01 -16.78
C PRO A 218 5.78 -4.15 -15.78
N LEU A 219 5.42 -4.27 -14.49
CA LEU A 219 6.09 -3.57 -13.41
C LEU A 219 7.54 -4.07 -13.28
N PRO A 220 8.51 -3.18 -12.95
CA PRO A 220 9.88 -3.62 -12.66
C PRO A 220 9.88 -4.61 -11.50
N ALA A 221 10.76 -5.60 -11.56
CA ALA A 221 10.96 -6.52 -10.44
C ALA A 221 11.54 -5.74 -9.25
N TYR A 222 10.94 -5.87 -8.07
CA TYR A 222 11.50 -5.35 -6.82
C TYR A 222 12.88 -5.98 -6.61
N GLY A 223 13.94 -5.14 -6.55
CA GLY A 223 15.32 -5.59 -6.29
C GLY A 223 16.25 -5.69 -7.51
N GLU A 224 15.80 -5.44 -8.75
CA GLU A 224 16.75 -5.24 -9.85
C GLU A 224 17.31 -3.82 -9.79
N LYS A 225 18.48 -3.69 -9.17
CA LYS A 225 19.34 -2.50 -9.35
C LYS A 225 19.63 -2.38 -10.84
N SER A 226 19.27 -1.28 -11.46
CA SER A 226 19.82 -0.93 -12.77
C SER A 226 21.33 -0.70 -12.57
N ASP A 227 22.14 -1.69 -12.88
CA ASP A 227 23.57 -1.50 -13.11
C ASP A 227 23.70 -0.53 -14.29
N ARG A 228 23.66 0.76 -14.01
CA ARG A 228 24.23 1.75 -14.92
C ARG A 228 25.73 1.56 -14.85
N ILE A 229 26.23 0.70 -15.73
CA ILE A 229 27.64 0.66 -16.09
C ILE A 229 27.95 2.04 -16.64
N SER A 230 28.56 2.88 -15.82
CA SER A 230 29.29 4.05 -16.29
C SER A 230 30.51 3.53 -17.02
N ASP A 231 30.46 3.62 -18.33
CA ASP A 231 31.56 3.37 -19.25
C ASP A 231 32.73 4.33 -18.88
N PRO A 232 33.89 3.83 -18.42
CA PRO A 232 35.06 4.69 -18.22
C PRO A 232 35.70 4.85 -19.60
N GLY A 233 35.43 6.02 -20.22
CA GLY A 233 36.06 6.43 -21.46
C GLY A 233 37.60 6.21 -21.43
N GLU A 234 38.06 5.57 -22.48
CA GLU A 234 39.45 5.43 -22.83
C GLU A 234 40.17 6.81 -22.90
N GLY A 235 41.10 7.00 -22.00
CA GLY A 235 42.05 8.11 -22.02
C GLY A 235 43.47 7.53 -21.96
N ALA A 236 44.02 7.16 -23.11
CA ALA A 236 45.41 6.80 -23.24
C ALA A 236 46.28 8.04 -23.00
N SER A 237 47.26 7.96 -22.11
CA SER A 237 48.42 8.85 -22.06
C SER A 237 49.68 8.11 -21.67
N PRO A 238 50.85 8.44 -22.27
CA PRO A 238 52.00 7.58 -22.33
C PRO A 238 52.91 7.68 -21.09
N ARG A 239 53.59 6.57 -20.80
CA ARG A 239 54.62 6.48 -19.76
C ARG A 239 55.84 7.29 -20.12
N PRO A 240 56.47 8.02 -19.19
CA PRO A 240 57.88 8.38 -19.31
C PRO A 240 58.75 7.27 -18.74
N GLN A 241 59.71 6.83 -19.53
CA GLN A 241 60.86 6.05 -19.08
C GLN A 241 61.76 6.93 -18.19
N LEU A 242 62.20 6.38 -17.09
CA LEU A 242 63.34 6.93 -16.35
C LEU A 242 64.37 5.86 -16.14
N SER A 243 65.50 6.20 -16.68
CA SER A 243 66.77 5.53 -16.70
C SER A 243 67.36 5.31 -15.31
N THR A 244 67.99 4.16 -15.17
CA THR A 244 69.01 3.78 -14.22
C THR A 244 70.07 4.86 -14.04
N ASN A 245 70.46 5.14 -12.80
CA ASN A 245 71.91 5.34 -12.49
C ASN A 245 72.22 4.93 -11.06
N LEU A 246 73.32 4.20 -11.00
CA LEU A 246 74.06 3.63 -9.88
C LEU A 246 74.78 4.71 -8.99
N ARG A 247 75.23 4.20 -7.82
CA ARG A 247 76.27 4.62 -6.89
C ARG A 247 75.79 5.46 -5.70
N ARG A 248 76.08 5.15 -4.47
CA ARG A 248 77.09 4.34 -3.72
C ARG A 248 76.44 3.84 -2.42
#